data_b4e5dd6825135b99b5a0832025f1b1d3
#
_entry.id   b4e5dd6825135b99b5a0832025f1b1d3
#
_cell.length_a   1.000
_cell.length_b   1.000
_cell.length_c   1.000
_cell.angle_alpha   90.00
_cell.angle_beta   90.00
_cell.angle_gamma   90.00
#
_symmetry.space_group_name_H-M   'P 1'
#
loop_
_entity.id
_entity.type
_entity.pdbx_description
1 polymer ?
#
loop_
_entity_poly.entity_id
_entity_poly.type
_entity_poly.pdbx_seq_one_letter_code
_entity_poly.pdbx_strand_id
1 'polypeptide(L)'
;MSESPRADVRQQDDASDTSGATPAVPTATSFTQLGLPTAILRTLDEHGVTVPFPIQAAALPDALAGRDVLGRGRTGSGKTLAFGLGMLARTAGRRAQPKEPLALVLVPTRELAQQVGEELTPYAEALGLRLTTVVGGMSIGRQAAVLRDGAEIVVATPGRLHDLIERKGCRLGRVRIAVLDEADQMCDMGFLPQVTEALDQVRPDGQRMLFSATLDRDVDQLVQRYLRDPAVHSVDPSSGAVSVIEHHVLVVHGPDRYAVTTEIAARDGRVLLFLDTKHGVDQLTRHLRASGVAAAALHSGKSQPQRTRTLAQFKNGQVTALVATNVAARGLHVDDLDLVVNVDPATDPKDYLHRAGRTARAGRSGTVVTLVLSGQRRETSQVMADADVAPKVSRVRSGEAELSRITGAKAPSGKPLDGGPAVPRPKNHNAPFRGLGSTKDAKGGSGGRPSRKSGEARKLAEARKAARVRRGG
;
A
#
# COMPACT_ATOMS: atom_id res chain seq x y z
N MET A 1 1.68 0.43 91.22
CA MET A 1 0.29 0.30 90.86
C MET A 1 -0.18 1.61 90.20
N SER A 2 -0.17 1.68 88.92
CA SER A 2 -0.88 2.71 88.18
C SER A 2 -0.72 2.40 86.71
N GLU A 3 -1.77 1.89 86.11
CA GLU A 3 -1.88 1.59 84.67
C GLU A 3 -2.14 2.88 83.90
N SER A 4 -1.41 3.04 82.80
CA SER A 4 -1.73 4.07 81.78
C SER A 4 -2.36 3.41 80.55
N PRO A 5 -3.42 3.99 80.00
CA PRO A 5 -4.10 3.42 78.84
C PRO A 5 -3.40 3.75 77.51
N ARG A 6 -3.36 2.74 76.65
CA ARG A 6 -2.87 2.83 75.28
C ARG A 6 -3.89 3.57 74.40
N ALA A 7 -3.44 4.58 73.67
CA ALA A 7 -4.18 5.27 72.66
C ALA A 7 -4.17 4.46 71.33
N ASP A 8 -5.33 4.13 70.83
CA ASP A 8 -5.60 3.49 69.52
C ASP A 8 -5.47 4.54 68.40
N VAL A 9 -4.45 4.42 67.58
CA VAL A 9 -4.27 5.22 66.38
C VAL A 9 -4.95 4.49 65.23
N ARG A 10 -6.15 4.94 64.87
CA ARG A 10 -6.82 4.52 63.62
C ARG A 10 -6.09 5.10 62.44
N GLN A 11 -5.46 4.25 61.66
CA GLN A 11 -5.01 4.53 60.27
C GLN A 11 -6.28 4.72 59.40
N GLN A 12 -6.44 5.92 58.88
CA GLN A 12 -7.37 6.19 57.77
C GLN A 12 -6.60 5.84 56.50
N ASP A 13 -6.97 4.75 55.83
CA ASP A 13 -6.58 4.41 54.48
C ASP A 13 -7.38 5.31 53.52
N ASP A 14 -6.76 6.40 53.06
CA ASP A 14 -7.20 7.17 51.91
C ASP A 14 -6.82 6.41 50.65
N ALA A 15 -7.68 5.49 50.23
CA ALA A 15 -7.63 4.91 48.89
C ALA A 15 -8.18 5.94 47.91
N SER A 16 -7.33 6.77 47.36
CA SER A 16 -7.62 7.58 46.16
C SER A 16 -7.76 6.64 44.96
N ASP A 17 -8.97 6.23 44.69
CA ASP A 17 -9.40 5.54 43.48
C ASP A 17 -9.31 6.50 42.29
N THR A 18 -8.12 6.54 41.62
CA THR A 18 -7.93 7.15 40.31
C THR A 18 -8.42 6.18 39.26
N SER A 19 -9.75 6.00 39.21
CA SER A 19 -10.43 5.42 38.07
C SER A 19 -10.10 6.24 36.83
N GLY A 20 -9.12 5.76 36.06
CA GLY A 20 -8.81 6.26 34.72
C GLY A 20 -10.02 6.06 33.80
N ALA A 21 -10.89 7.05 33.74
CA ALA A 21 -11.98 7.08 32.78
C ALA A 21 -11.37 7.05 31.35
N THR A 22 -11.47 5.92 30.69
CA THR A 22 -11.23 5.83 29.24
C THR A 22 -12.15 6.85 28.58
N PRO A 23 -11.65 7.84 27.80
CA PRO A 23 -12.52 8.82 27.17
C PRO A 23 -13.49 8.11 26.25
N ALA A 24 -14.78 8.33 26.48
CA ALA A 24 -15.85 7.79 25.65
C ALA A 24 -15.61 8.25 24.20
N VAL A 25 -15.54 7.27 23.28
CA VAL A 25 -15.41 7.55 21.83
C VAL A 25 -16.59 8.45 21.43
N PRO A 26 -16.34 9.63 20.81
CA PRO A 26 -17.44 10.50 20.40
C PRO A 26 -18.30 9.77 19.38
N THR A 27 -19.55 9.55 19.68
CA THR A 27 -20.53 8.93 18.79
C THR A 27 -21.16 9.97 17.88
N ALA A 28 -20.38 10.61 17.01
CA ALA A 28 -20.97 11.39 15.94
C ALA A 28 -21.68 10.42 14.99
N THR A 29 -22.99 10.57 14.87
CA THR A 29 -23.83 9.71 14.02
C THR A 29 -23.94 10.21 12.59
N SER A 30 -23.42 11.42 12.30
CA SER A 30 -23.46 12.05 10.97
C SER A 30 -22.25 12.97 10.75
N PHE A 31 -21.80 13.06 9.50
CA PHE A 31 -20.75 14.00 9.08
C PHE A 31 -21.15 15.48 9.26
N THR A 32 -22.45 15.80 9.26
CA THR A 32 -22.94 17.17 9.48
C THR A 32 -22.61 17.72 10.87
N GLN A 33 -22.42 16.82 11.85
CA GLN A 33 -22.06 17.17 13.23
C GLN A 33 -20.57 17.47 13.41
N LEU A 34 -19.73 17.19 12.38
CA LEU A 34 -18.27 17.27 12.47
C LEU A 34 -17.71 18.61 11.98
N GLY A 35 -18.56 19.58 11.58
CA GLY A 35 -18.10 20.91 11.18
C GLY A 35 -17.41 20.97 9.80
N LEU A 36 -17.68 20.02 8.91
CA LEU A 36 -17.15 20.00 7.56
C LEU A 36 -17.80 21.06 6.66
N PRO A 37 -17.06 21.63 5.67
CA PRO A 37 -17.61 22.52 4.66
C PRO A 37 -18.80 21.89 3.89
N THR A 38 -19.80 22.70 3.56
CA THR A 38 -21.01 22.25 2.84
C THR A 38 -20.67 21.54 1.51
N ALA A 39 -19.62 21.97 0.79
CA ALA A 39 -19.18 21.35 -0.43
C ALA A 39 -18.74 19.88 -0.19
N ILE A 40 -18.00 19.62 0.89
CA ILE A 40 -17.60 18.27 1.28
C ILE A 40 -18.82 17.43 1.67
N LEU A 41 -19.74 17.98 2.48
CA LEU A 41 -20.94 17.28 2.91
C LEU A 41 -21.81 16.84 1.72
N ARG A 42 -21.98 17.71 0.73
CA ARG A 42 -22.69 17.37 -0.51
C ARG A 42 -22.01 16.24 -1.25
N THR A 43 -20.69 16.30 -1.41
CA THR A 43 -19.94 15.25 -2.12
C THR A 43 -20.00 13.92 -1.37
N LEU A 44 -19.98 13.92 -0.03
CA LEU A 44 -20.19 12.71 0.78
C LEU A 44 -21.55 12.08 0.49
N ASP A 45 -22.61 12.88 0.45
CA ASP A 45 -23.98 12.44 0.17
C ASP A 45 -24.10 11.88 -1.27
N GLU A 46 -23.56 12.57 -2.25
CA GLU A 46 -23.50 12.12 -3.68
C GLU A 46 -22.80 10.78 -3.84
N HIS A 47 -21.82 10.45 -2.97
CA HIS A 47 -21.13 9.17 -2.97
C HIS A 47 -21.72 8.14 -1.99
N GLY A 48 -22.85 8.45 -1.36
CA GLY A 48 -23.54 7.55 -0.41
C GLY A 48 -22.81 7.33 0.91
N VAL A 49 -21.86 8.22 1.25
CA VAL A 49 -21.09 8.16 2.51
C VAL A 49 -21.78 9.01 3.56
N THR A 50 -22.74 8.43 4.26
CA THR A 50 -23.64 9.16 5.17
C THR A 50 -23.25 9.07 6.64
N VAL A 51 -22.63 7.95 7.05
CA VAL A 51 -22.27 7.68 8.45
C VAL A 51 -20.74 7.60 8.58
N PRO A 52 -20.13 8.38 9.48
CA PRO A 52 -18.69 8.32 9.69
C PRO A 52 -18.29 7.01 10.40
N PHE A 53 -17.18 6.42 9.97
CA PHE A 53 -16.52 5.37 10.73
C PHE A 53 -16.01 5.90 12.08
N PRO A 54 -15.82 5.04 13.09
CA PRO A 54 -15.39 5.47 14.42
C PRO A 54 -14.12 6.34 14.42
N ILE A 55 -13.11 5.98 13.59
CA ILE A 55 -11.87 6.78 13.49
C ILE A 55 -12.13 8.15 12.85
N GLN A 56 -13.10 8.27 11.94
CA GLN A 56 -13.47 9.53 11.32
C GLN A 56 -14.19 10.43 12.32
N ALA A 57 -15.17 9.88 13.06
CA ALA A 57 -15.88 10.61 14.09
C ALA A 57 -14.95 11.12 15.19
N ALA A 58 -13.94 10.33 15.56
CA ALA A 58 -12.97 10.68 16.59
C ALA A 58 -11.91 11.71 16.11
N ALA A 59 -11.31 11.49 14.94
CA ALA A 59 -10.14 12.26 14.52
C ALA A 59 -10.48 13.56 13.75
N LEU A 60 -11.62 13.63 13.05
CA LEU A 60 -11.97 14.80 12.24
C LEU A 60 -12.08 16.10 13.03
N PRO A 61 -12.67 16.16 14.23
CA PRO A 61 -12.74 17.39 15.01
C PRO A 61 -11.36 17.98 15.30
N ASP A 62 -10.40 17.17 15.72
CA ASP A 62 -9.03 17.60 16.00
C ASP A 62 -8.26 17.97 14.71
N ALA A 63 -8.46 17.19 13.65
CA ALA A 63 -7.88 17.49 12.34
C ALA A 63 -8.36 18.85 11.80
N LEU A 64 -9.65 19.16 11.94
CA LEU A 64 -10.25 20.45 11.55
C LEU A 64 -9.78 21.60 12.45
N ALA A 65 -9.63 21.36 13.75
CA ALA A 65 -9.09 22.35 14.71
C ALA A 65 -7.60 22.64 14.46
N GLY A 66 -6.90 21.83 13.68
CA GLY A 66 -5.48 22.00 13.35
C GLY A 66 -4.53 21.43 14.38
N ARG A 67 -5.01 20.60 15.29
CA ARG A 67 -4.18 19.85 16.21
C ARG A 67 -3.42 18.75 15.45
N ASP A 68 -2.27 18.37 15.95
CA ASP A 68 -1.60 17.17 15.49
C ASP A 68 -2.41 15.94 15.90
N VAL A 69 -2.44 14.92 15.04
CA VAL A 69 -3.25 13.71 15.25
C VAL A 69 -2.39 12.47 15.15
N LEU A 70 -2.51 11.59 16.13
CA LEU A 70 -2.00 10.23 16.09
C LEU A 70 -3.19 9.26 16.02
N GLY A 71 -3.43 8.72 14.83
CA GLY A 71 -4.53 7.78 14.58
C GLY A 71 -4.04 6.34 14.55
N ARG A 72 -4.50 5.50 15.47
CA ARG A 72 -4.25 4.06 15.45
C ARG A 72 -5.46 3.32 14.92
N GLY A 73 -5.26 2.52 13.87
CA GLY A 73 -6.35 1.74 13.30
C GLY A 73 -5.88 0.84 12.17
N ARG A 74 -6.51 -0.31 12.02
CA ARG A 74 -6.21 -1.28 10.96
C ARG A 74 -6.51 -0.68 9.57
N THR A 75 -5.92 -1.25 8.52
CA THR A 75 -6.27 -0.92 7.13
C THR A 75 -7.76 -1.21 6.90
N GLY A 76 -8.48 -0.28 6.25
CA GLY A 76 -9.94 -0.41 6.02
C GLY A 76 -10.81 0.18 7.14
N SER A 77 -10.23 0.82 8.16
CA SER A 77 -11.00 1.52 9.20
C SER A 77 -11.52 2.91 8.79
N GLY A 78 -11.27 3.35 7.55
CA GLY A 78 -11.71 4.66 7.05
C GLY A 78 -10.73 5.80 7.32
N LYS A 79 -9.44 5.52 7.59
CA LYS A 79 -8.41 6.52 7.90
C LYS A 79 -8.26 7.58 6.81
N THR A 80 -8.38 7.20 5.53
CA THR A 80 -8.20 8.13 4.40
C THR A 80 -9.12 9.34 4.51
N LEU A 81 -10.40 9.13 4.76
CA LEU A 81 -11.34 10.24 4.96
C LEU A 81 -11.12 10.95 6.30
N ALA A 82 -10.64 10.24 7.35
CA ALA A 82 -10.37 10.85 8.64
C ALA A 82 -9.30 11.97 8.55
N PHE A 83 -8.18 11.72 7.87
CA PHE A 83 -7.19 12.77 7.64
C PHE A 83 -7.51 13.64 6.42
N GLY A 84 -8.04 13.03 5.36
CA GLY A 84 -8.22 13.68 4.08
C GLY A 84 -9.21 14.83 4.13
N LEU A 85 -10.39 14.64 4.72
CA LEU A 85 -11.42 15.68 4.80
C LEU A 85 -10.96 16.86 5.66
N GLY A 86 -10.28 16.62 6.79
CA GLY A 86 -9.70 17.66 7.61
C GLY A 86 -8.61 18.47 6.87
N MET A 87 -7.69 17.76 6.20
CA MET A 87 -6.64 18.37 5.37
C MET A 87 -7.22 19.22 4.24
N LEU A 88 -8.19 18.71 3.51
CA LEU A 88 -8.85 19.40 2.40
C LEU A 88 -9.57 20.68 2.88
N ALA A 89 -10.38 20.55 3.93
CA ALA A 89 -11.11 21.68 4.52
C ALA A 89 -10.16 22.83 4.94
N ARG A 90 -9.04 22.50 5.59
CA ARG A 90 -8.03 23.47 6.04
C ARG A 90 -7.16 24.06 4.91
N THR A 91 -7.10 23.39 3.76
CA THR A 91 -6.39 23.86 2.57
C THR A 91 -7.29 24.72 1.68
N ALA A 92 -8.61 24.59 1.80
CA ALA A 92 -9.59 25.32 1.00
C ALA A 92 -9.34 26.85 0.99
N GLY A 93 -9.63 27.48 -0.15
CA GLY A 93 -9.43 28.92 -0.35
C GLY A 93 -7.98 29.37 -0.52
N ARG A 94 -7.01 28.46 -0.52
CA ARG A 94 -5.59 28.75 -0.75
C ARG A 94 -5.14 28.27 -2.12
N ARG A 95 -4.05 28.86 -2.64
CA ARG A 95 -3.45 28.47 -3.92
C ARG A 95 -1.97 28.13 -3.75
N ALA A 96 -1.58 27.03 -4.35
CA ALA A 96 -0.18 26.62 -4.42
C ALA A 96 0.60 27.50 -5.38
N GLN A 97 1.85 27.80 -5.03
CA GLN A 97 2.79 28.34 -5.99
C GLN A 97 3.43 27.22 -6.82
N PRO A 98 4.01 27.52 -7.98
CA PRO A 98 4.72 26.54 -8.78
C PRO A 98 5.73 25.73 -7.97
N LYS A 99 5.59 24.40 -7.98
CA LYS A 99 6.44 23.44 -7.26
C LYS A 99 6.34 23.49 -5.72
N GLU A 100 5.41 24.24 -5.15
CA GLU A 100 5.27 24.46 -3.70
C GLU A 100 3.88 24.05 -3.23
N PRO A 101 3.63 22.75 -2.98
CA PRO A 101 2.37 22.28 -2.46
C PRO A 101 2.09 22.83 -1.05
N LEU A 102 0.81 22.84 -0.67
CA LEU A 102 0.33 23.29 0.63
C LEU A 102 0.08 22.14 1.60
N ALA A 103 -0.22 20.94 1.07
CA ALA A 103 -0.42 19.74 1.84
C ALA A 103 0.31 18.55 1.19
N LEU A 104 0.81 17.65 2.03
CA LEU A 104 1.56 16.46 1.66
C LEU A 104 0.98 15.24 2.37
N VAL A 105 0.72 14.18 1.62
CA VAL A 105 0.41 12.85 2.16
C VAL A 105 1.50 11.89 1.74
N LEU A 106 2.20 11.28 2.69
CA LEU A 106 3.18 10.22 2.45
C LEU A 106 2.56 8.86 2.69
N VAL A 107 2.76 7.96 1.74
CA VAL A 107 2.25 6.57 1.77
C VAL A 107 3.32 5.60 1.27
N PRO A 108 3.35 4.34 1.76
CA PRO A 108 4.42 3.38 1.44
C PRO A 108 4.44 2.91 -0.02
N THR A 109 3.28 2.82 -0.67
CA THR A 109 3.18 2.18 -1.98
C THR A 109 2.50 3.06 -3.02
N ARG A 110 2.81 2.78 -4.30
CA ARG A 110 2.23 3.50 -5.45
C ARG A 110 0.73 3.28 -5.56
N GLU A 111 0.31 2.08 -5.24
CA GLU A 111 -1.08 1.65 -5.27
C GLU A 111 -1.89 2.40 -4.22
N LEU A 112 -1.37 2.50 -2.99
CA LEU A 112 -2.00 3.28 -1.94
C LEU A 112 -2.04 4.78 -2.29
N ALA A 113 -0.95 5.33 -2.86
CA ALA A 113 -0.96 6.71 -3.32
C ALA A 113 -2.06 6.98 -4.36
N GLN A 114 -2.24 6.04 -5.30
CA GLN A 114 -3.30 6.15 -6.31
C GLN A 114 -4.68 6.05 -5.67
N GLN A 115 -4.89 5.11 -4.73
CA GLN A 115 -6.16 4.95 -4.02
C GLN A 115 -6.53 6.17 -3.19
N VAL A 116 -5.59 6.69 -2.39
CA VAL A 116 -5.78 7.91 -1.62
C VAL A 116 -6.10 9.09 -2.55
N GLY A 117 -5.39 9.18 -3.69
CA GLY A 117 -5.66 10.18 -4.70
C GLY A 117 -7.06 10.08 -5.30
N GLU A 118 -7.46 8.89 -5.73
CA GLU A 118 -8.79 8.62 -6.28
C GLU A 118 -9.90 8.90 -5.27
N GLU A 119 -9.73 8.48 -4.01
CA GLU A 119 -10.70 8.68 -2.92
C GLU A 119 -10.87 10.17 -2.55
N LEU A 120 -9.78 10.96 -2.53
CA LEU A 120 -9.81 12.37 -2.12
C LEU A 120 -10.10 13.35 -3.27
N THR A 121 -9.92 12.96 -4.53
CA THR A 121 -10.10 13.84 -5.70
C THR A 121 -11.50 14.48 -5.77
N PRO A 122 -12.63 13.76 -5.60
CA PRO A 122 -13.96 14.38 -5.66
C PRO A 122 -14.14 15.52 -4.64
N TYR A 123 -13.64 15.32 -3.43
CA TYR A 123 -13.72 16.32 -2.35
C TYR A 123 -12.76 17.49 -2.58
N ALA A 124 -11.58 17.24 -3.16
CA ALA A 124 -10.63 18.28 -3.54
C ALA A 124 -11.22 19.17 -4.65
N GLU A 125 -11.80 18.57 -5.69
CA GLU A 125 -12.45 19.27 -6.79
C GLU A 125 -13.65 20.11 -6.32
N ALA A 126 -14.47 19.58 -5.40
CA ALA A 126 -15.58 20.32 -4.80
C ALA A 126 -15.13 21.59 -4.06
N LEU A 127 -13.90 21.63 -3.57
CA LEU A 127 -13.26 22.78 -2.93
C LEU A 127 -12.39 23.61 -3.90
N GLY A 128 -12.36 23.24 -5.19
CA GLY A 128 -11.53 23.87 -6.21
C GLY A 128 -10.02 23.68 -5.99
N LEU A 129 -9.61 22.61 -5.30
CA LEU A 129 -8.21 22.25 -5.05
C LEU A 129 -7.72 21.24 -6.08
N ARG A 130 -6.44 21.33 -6.45
CA ARG A 130 -5.79 20.36 -7.34
C ARG A 130 -4.98 19.38 -6.51
N LEU A 131 -5.30 18.12 -6.66
CA LEU A 131 -4.58 17.01 -6.06
C LEU A 131 -3.78 16.27 -7.13
N THR A 132 -2.54 15.89 -6.81
CA THR A 132 -1.71 15.08 -7.71
C THR A 132 -0.98 13.97 -6.96
N THR A 133 -0.72 12.86 -7.66
CA THR A 133 0.06 11.75 -7.14
C THR A 133 1.49 11.77 -7.67
N VAL A 134 2.46 11.54 -6.77
CA VAL A 134 3.90 11.53 -7.04
C VAL A 134 4.47 10.17 -6.68
N VAL A 135 4.58 9.29 -7.69
CA VAL A 135 4.93 7.88 -7.47
C VAL A 135 5.98 7.37 -8.46
N GLY A 136 6.75 6.39 -8.03
CA GLY A 136 7.73 5.71 -8.89
C GLY A 136 7.08 4.96 -10.06
N GLY A 137 7.87 4.60 -11.09
CA GLY A 137 7.39 3.83 -12.24
C GLY A 137 6.60 4.63 -13.28
N MET A 138 6.33 5.90 -13.02
CA MET A 138 5.76 6.87 -13.97
C MET A 138 6.79 7.91 -14.41
N SER A 139 6.50 8.65 -15.50
CA SER A 139 7.41 9.69 -16.01
C SER A 139 7.61 10.81 -14.97
N ILE A 140 8.85 10.97 -14.51
CA ILE A 140 9.20 12.02 -13.56
C ILE A 140 9.00 13.43 -14.16
N GLY A 141 9.27 13.58 -15.47
CA GLY A 141 9.08 14.85 -16.16
C GLY A 141 7.61 15.30 -16.21
N ARG A 142 6.67 14.36 -16.39
CA ARG A 142 5.23 14.67 -16.32
C ARG A 142 4.80 15.09 -14.92
N GLN A 143 5.27 14.39 -13.89
CA GLN A 143 4.97 14.75 -12.50
C GLN A 143 5.56 16.12 -12.12
N ALA A 144 6.79 16.39 -12.54
CA ALA A 144 7.41 17.70 -12.36
C ALA A 144 6.65 18.84 -13.11
N ALA A 145 6.07 18.53 -14.29
CA ALA A 145 5.25 19.51 -15.02
C ALA A 145 3.97 19.86 -14.25
N VAL A 146 3.24 18.87 -13.73
CA VAL A 146 2.03 19.09 -12.92
C VAL A 146 2.35 19.92 -11.68
N LEU A 147 3.46 19.63 -10.99
CA LEU A 147 3.88 20.42 -9.83
C LEU A 147 4.27 21.85 -10.20
N ARG A 148 4.87 22.05 -11.38
CA ARG A 148 5.21 23.40 -11.89
C ARG A 148 3.95 24.23 -12.20
N ASP A 149 2.89 23.58 -12.66
CA ASP A 149 1.60 24.22 -12.91
C ASP A 149 0.85 24.53 -11.61
N GLY A 150 1.36 24.01 -10.48
CA GLY A 150 0.86 24.20 -9.11
C GLY A 150 -0.20 23.17 -8.76
N ALA A 151 0.04 22.40 -7.72
CA ALA A 151 -0.92 21.49 -7.10
C ALA A 151 -0.95 21.79 -5.60
N GLU A 152 -2.14 21.98 -5.05
CA GLU A 152 -2.31 22.28 -3.63
C GLU A 152 -1.96 21.06 -2.76
N ILE A 153 -2.27 19.86 -3.24
CA ILE A 153 -2.12 18.63 -2.48
C ILE A 153 -1.28 17.63 -3.28
N VAL A 154 -0.30 17.06 -2.61
CA VAL A 154 0.57 16.01 -3.16
C VAL A 154 0.40 14.74 -2.32
N VAL A 155 0.01 13.64 -2.96
CA VAL A 155 0.04 12.29 -2.38
C VAL A 155 1.24 11.58 -2.97
N ALA A 156 2.21 11.18 -2.14
CA ALA A 156 3.51 10.74 -2.62
C ALA A 156 4.02 9.45 -1.98
N THR A 157 4.81 8.68 -2.75
CA THR A 157 5.72 7.69 -2.16
C THR A 157 7.07 8.34 -1.85
N PRO A 158 7.71 8.04 -0.69
CA PRO A 158 8.90 8.75 -0.21
C PRO A 158 10.02 8.83 -1.24
N GLY A 159 10.41 7.73 -1.86
CA GLY A 159 11.53 7.71 -2.82
C GLY A 159 11.31 8.59 -4.05
N ARG A 160 10.09 8.66 -4.63
CA ARG A 160 9.81 9.53 -5.77
C ARG A 160 9.73 11.00 -5.38
N LEU A 161 9.22 11.30 -4.20
CA LEU A 161 9.22 12.67 -3.70
C LEU A 161 10.65 13.16 -3.50
N HIS A 162 11.53 12.35 -2.91
CA HIS A 162 12.96 12.61 -2.78
C HIS A 162 13.61 12.91 -4.14
N ASP A 163 13.41 12.04 -5.17
CA ASP A 163 13.91 12.29 -6.54
C ASP A 163 13.49 13.68 -7.09
N LEU A 164 12.25 14.11 -6.80
CA LEU A 164 11.73 15.39 -7.28
C LEU A 164 12.30 16.58 -6.49
N ILE A 165 12.54 16.41 -5.19
CA ILE A 165 13.18 17.44 -4.34
C ILE A 165 14.63 17.65 -4.80
N GLU A 166 15.42 16.58 -4.95
CA GLU A 166 16.81 16.66 -5.45
C GLU A 166 16.90 17.37 -6.82
N ARG A 167 15.94 17.07 -7.72
CA ARG A 167 15.86 17.70 -9.05
C ARG A 167 15.24 19.10 -9.04
N LYS A 168 14.97 19.68 -7.87
CA LYS A 168 14.32 20.99 -7.71
C LYS A 168 12.95 21.06 -8.42
N GLY A 169 12.29 19.93 -8.56
CA GLY A 169 10.95 19.79 -9.12
C GLY A 169 9.83 19.96 -8.09
N CYS A 170 10.16 19.86 -6.79
CA CYS A 170 9.26 20.06 -5.66
C CYS A 170 10.02 20.75 -4.51
N ARG A 171 9.36 21.65 -3.76
CA ARG A 171 9.86 22.27 -2.54
C ARG A 171 8.78 22.19 -1.47
N LEU A 172 9.13 21.77 -0.26
CA LEU A 172 8.15 21.49 0.80
C LEU A 172 8.01 22.65 1.81
N GLY A 173 8.78 23.72 1.70
CA GLY A 173 8.78 24.84 2.66
C GLY A 173 7.46 25.58 2.82
N ARG A 174 6.46 25.34 1.96
CA ARG A 174 5.09 25.89 2.10
C ARG A 174 4.05 24.88 2.55
N VAL A 175 4.44 23.62 2.74
CA VAL A 175 3.55 22.58 3.26
C VAL A 175 3.13 22.93 4.69
N ARG A 176 1.83 23.11 4.89
CA ARG A 176 1.20 23.44 6.18
C ARG A 176 0.60 22.21 6.87
N ILE A 177 0.31 21.17 6.12
CA ILE A 177 -0.28 19.95 6.64
C ILE A 177 0.49 18.79 6.02
N ALA A 178 1.10 17.97 6.87
CA ALA A 178 1.78 16.74 6.45
C ALA A 178 1.11 15.54 7.13
N VAL A 179 0.74 14.55 6.31
CA VAL A 179 0.13 13.29 6.73
C VAL A 179 1.05 12.14 6.41
N LEU A 180 1.23 11.24 7.36
CA LEU A 180 1.84 9.93 7.14
C LEU A 180 0.76 8.88 7.31
N ASP A 181 0.47 8.13 6.25
CA ASP A 181 -0.46 6.99 6.33
C ASP A 181 0.29 5.68 6.13
N GLU A 182 -0.07 4.67 6.90
CA GLU A 182 0.66 3.41 7.05
C GLU A 182 2.16 3.65 7.40
N ALA A 183 2.40 4.44 8.45
CA ALA A 183 3.75 4.84 8.89
C ALA A 183 4.63 3.64 9.24
N ASP A 184 4.08 2.65 9.95
CA ASP A 184 4.74 1.38 10.26
C ASP A 184 5.25 0.68 8.99
N GLN A 185 4.44 0.64 7.97
CA GLN A 185 4.81 0.03 6.69
C GLN A 185 5.91 0.81 5.97
N MET A 186 5.94 2.15 6.07
CA MET A 186 7.04 2.95 5.53
C MET A 186 8.36 2.66 6.26
N CYS A 187 8.32 2.49 7.57
CA CYS A 187 9.50 2.10 8.38
C CYS A 187 9.99 0.70 7.99
N ASP A 188 9.09 -0.29 7.93
CA ASP A 188 9.42 -1.68 7.53
C ASP A 188 10.01 -1.77 6.10
N MET A 189 9.65 -0.86 5.21
CA MET A 189 10.20 -0.78 3.86
C MET A 189 11.51 0.00 3.76
N GLY A 190 12.03 0.51 4.88
CA GLY A 190 13.29 1.26 4.95
C GLY A 190 13.18 2.70 4.43
N PHE A 191 11.99 3.27 4.39
CA PHE A 191 11.77 4.64 3.93
C PHE A 191 11.95 5.70 5.03
N LEU A 192 12.31 5.30 6.25
CA LEU A 192 12.49 6.24 7.36
C LEU A 192 13.42 7.42 7.02
N PRO A 193 14.58 7.23 6.33
CA PRO A 193 15.43 8.35 5.94
C PRO A 193 14.74 9.36 5.02
N GLN A 194 14.03 8.90 3.98
CA GLN A 194 13.35 9.79 3.03
C GLN A 194 12.12 10.48 3.66
N VAL A 195 11.43 9.79 4.58
CA VAL A 195 10.31 10.36 5.34
C VAL A 195 10.81 11.48 6.24
N THR A 196 11.88 11.27 7.00
CA THR A 196 12.47 12.28 7.89
C THR A 196 13.00 13.47 7.10
N GLU A 197 13.69 13.24 5.99
CA GLU A 197 14.18 14.32 5.12
C GLU A 197 13.03 15.16 4.56
N ALA A 198 11.92 14.55 4.16
CA ALA A 198 10.75 15.29 3.71
C ALA A 198 10.10 16.10 4.84
N LEU A 199 9.95 15.51 6.04
CA LEU A 199 9.34 16.17 7.18
C LEU A 199 10.20 17.32 7.73
N ASP A 200 11.53 17.24 7.65
CA ASP A 200 12.45 18.30 8.05
C ASP A 200 12.33 19.54 7.15
N GLN A 201 11.86 19.40 5.90
CA GLN A 201 11.69 20.49 4.94
C GLN A 201 10.31 21.17 5.01
N VAL A 202 9.31 20.56 5.67
CA VAL A 202 7.99 21.19 5.78
C VAL A 202 7.99 22.27 6.87
N ARG A 203 7.00 23.16 6.81
CA ARG A 203 6.88 24.25 7.78
C ARG A 203 6.90 23.74 9.22
N PRO A 204 7.72 24.31 10.11
CA PRO A 204 7.79 23.87 11.51
C PRO A 204 6.49 24.10 12.28
N ASP A 205 5.68 25.13 11.93
CA ASP A 205 4.38 25.47 12.52
C ASP A 205 3.20 24.74 11.85
N GLY A 206 3.47 23.84 10.92
CA GLY A 206 2.43 23.09 10.22
C GLY A 206 1.87 21.94 11.08
N GLN A 207 0.65 21.53 10.75
CA GLN A 207 -0.02 20.36 11.35
C GLN A 207 0.63 19.06 10.87
N ARG A 208 0.78 18.10 11.78
CA ARG A 208 1.22 16.71 11.51
C ARG A 208 0.12 15.73 11.87
N MET A 209 -0.16 14.82 10.98
CA MET A 209 -1.08 13.71 11.23
C MET A 209 -0.38 12.40 10.89
N LEU A 210 -0.35 11.46 11.81
CA LEU A 210 0.27 10.16 11.62
C LEU A 210 -0.77 9.07 11.85
N PHE A 211 -0.93 8.19 10.86
CA PHE A 211 -1.82 7.05 10.92
C PHE A 211 -1.01 5.76 10.75
N SER A 212 -1.22 4.82 11.66
CA SER A 212 -0.52 3.54 11.68
C SER A 212 -1.38 2.43 12.23
N ALA A 213 -1.12 1.19 11.86
CA ALA A 213 -1.75 0.03 12.49
C ALA A 213 -1.01 -0.35 13.78
N THR A 214 0.31 -0.13 13.84
CA THR A 214 1.16 -0.43 14.99
C THR A 214 1.95 0.81 15.40
N LEU A 215 2.29 0.89 16.71
CA LEU A 215 3.18 1.90 17.26
C LEU A 215 4.44 1.15 17.75
N ASP A 216 5.32 0.84 16.81
CA ASP A 216 6.60 0.27 17.12
C ASP A 216 7.66 1.36 17.36
N ARG A 217 8.88 0.95 17.71
CA ARG A 217 9.98 1.86 18.05
C ARG A 217 10.26 2.91 16.96
N ASP A 218 10.17 2.53 15.69
CA ASP A 218 10.48 3.43 14.58
C ASP A 218 9.36 4.44 14.35
N VAL A 219 8.10 4.00 14.50
CA VAL A 219 6.93 4.90 14.50
C VAL A 219 6.96 5.84 15.69
N ASP A 220 7.30 5.35 16.90
CA ASP A 220 7.45 6.19 18.10
C ASP A 220 8.49 7.28 17.91
N GLN A 221 9.63 6.99 17.24
CA GLN A 221 10.62 8.02 16.90
C GLN A 221 10.03 9.12 16.01
N LEU A 222 9.21 8.76 15.01
CA LEU A 222 8.53 9.75 14.17
C LEU A 222 7.54 10.59 14.99
N VAL A 223 6.76 9.96 15.87
CA VAL A 223 5.81 10.66 16.76
C VAL A 223 6.54 11.66 17.64
N GLN A 224 7.57 11.22 18.38
CA GLN A 224 8.33 12.08 19.30
C GLN A 224 9.04 13.22 18.60
N ARG A 225 9.53 13.02 17.37
CA ARG A 225 10.28 14.03 16.64
C ARG A 225 9.38 15.09 15.97
N TYR A 226 8.25 14.68 15.44
CA TYR A 226 7.47 15.53 14.53
C TYR A 226 6.10 15.95 15.03
N LEU A 227 5.45 15.21 15.93
CA LEU A 227 4.14 15.57 16.45
C LEU A 227 4.27 16.37 17.75
N ARG A 228 3.39 17.38 17.93
CA ARG A 228 3.35 18.25 19.10
C ARG A 228 2.02 18.06 19.81
N ASP A 229 2.07 17.53 21.03
CA ASP A 229 0.88 17.27 21.85
C ASP A 229 -0.30 16.69 21.01
N PRO A 230 -0.07 15.54 20.32
CA PRO A 230 -1.04 15.03 19.38
C PRO A 230 -2.31 14.54 20.09
N ALA A 231 -3.45 14.79 19.48
CA ALA A 231 -4.68 14.09 19.84
C ALA A 231 -4.54 12.62 19.42
N VAL A 232 -4.59 11.72 20.40
CA VAL A 232 -4.42 10.28 20.17
C VAL A 232 -5.79 9.61 20.03
N HIS A 233 -6.03 9.01 18.87
CA HIS A 233 -7.26 8.28 18.59
C HIS A 233 -6.91 6.82 18.25
N SER A 234 -7.37 5.91 19.10
CA SER A 234 -7.26 4.47 18.87
C SER A 234 -8.65 3.89 18.71
N VAL A 235 -8.88 3.23 17.59
CA VAL A 235 -10.13 2.50 17.37
C VAL A 235 -9.78 1.02 17.42
N ASP A 236 -9.90 0.46 18.61
CA ASP A 236 -9.84 -0.98 18.78
C ASP A 236 -11.16 -1.62 18.33
N PRO A 237 -11.12 -2.81 17.71
CA PRO A 237 -12.33 -3.51 17.25
C PRO A 237 -13.25 -3.98 18.37
N SER A 238 -12.94 -3.70 19.63
CA SER A 238 -13.64 -4.23 20.80
C SER A 238 -15.06 -3.69 21.03
N SER A 239 -15.51 -2.68 20.28
CA SER A 239 -16.82 -2.06 20.52
C SER A 239 -17.83 -2.11 19.37
N GLY A 240 -17.57 -2.84 18.30
CA GLY A 240 -18.56 -3.04 17.22
C GLY A 240 -18.14 -4.18 16.31
N ALA A 241 -19.05 -5.06 15.93
CA ALA A 241 -18.93 -6.26 15.10
C ALA A 241 -17.50 -6.70 14.83
N VAL A 242 -16.93 -7.51 15.71
CA VAL A 242 -15.58 -8.09 15.57
C VAL A 242 -15.53 -8.80 14.23
N SER A 243 -14.79 -8.28 13.27
CA SER A 243 -14.47 -9.02 12.05
C SER A 243 -13.62 -10.21 12.47
N VAL A 244 -14.23 -11.38 12.58
CA VAL A 244 -13.55 -12.58 13.02
C VAL A 244 -12.72 -13.10 11.85
N ILE A 245 -11.40 -13.07 12.01
CA ILE A 245 -10.51 -13.76 11.10
C ILE A 245 -10.32 -15.19 11.62
N GLU A 246 -10.71 -16.18 10.81
CA GLU A 246 -10.35 -17.55 11.09
C GLU A 246 -8.95 -17.85 10.55
N HIS A 247 -8.07 -18.33 11.43
CA HIS A 247 -6.69 -18.65 11.09
C HIS A 247 -6.51 -20.18 11.01
N HIS A 248 -6.03 -20.65 9.85
CA HIS A 248 -5.78 -22.07 9.60
C HIS A 248 -4.33 -22.31 9.17
N VAL A 249 -3.72 -23.36 9.70
CA VAL A 249 -2.46 -23.92 9.22
C VAL A 249 -2.76 -25.26 8.57
N LEU A 250 -2.55 -25.35 7.28
CA LEU A 250 -2.72 -26.59 6.52
C LEU A 250 -1.37 -27.24 6.28
N VAL A 251 -1.14 -28.38 6.94
CA VAL A 251 0.08 -29.19 6.75
C VAL A 251 -0.10 -30.01 5.49
N VAL A 252 0.70 -29.71 4.46
CA VAL A 252 0.65 -30.36 3.15
C VAL A 252 1.90 -31.20 2.90
N HIS A 253 1.76 -32.28 2.13
CA HIS A 253 2.92 -33.02 1.65
C HIS A 253 3.59 -32.27 0.49
N GLY A 254 4.92 -32.29 0.41
CA GLY A 254 5.66 -31.47 -0.57
C GLY A 254 5.17 -31.62 -2.02
N PRO A 255 5.03 -32.83 -2.56
CA PRO A 255 4.49 -33.09 -3.89
C PRO A 255 3.06 -32.55 -4.12
N ASP A 256 2.21 -32.52 -3.08
CA ASP A 256 0.81 -32.13 -3.19
C ASP A 256 0.62 -30.62 -3.13
N ARG A 257 1.65 -29.84 -2.76
CA ARG A 257 1.55 -28.40 -2.52
C ARG A 257 0.97 -27.65 -3.72
N TYR A 258 1.43 -27.95 -4.94
CA TYR A 258 0.92 -27.31 -6.15
C TYR A 258 -0.53 -27.70 -6.44
N ALA A 259 -0.90 -28.98 -6.26
CA ALA A 259 -2.26 -29.46 -6.46
C ALA A 259 -3.23 -28.79 -5.48
N VAL A 260 -2.91 -28.81 -4.18
CA VAL A 260 -3.69 -28.14 -3.12
C VAL A 260 -3.85 -26.65 -3.41
N THR A 261 -2.75 -25.95 -3.77
CA THR A 261 -2.80 -24.52 -4.09
C THR A 261 -3.68 -24.24 -5.31
N THR A 262 -3.65 -25.13 -6.31
CA THR A 262 -4.45 -24.99 -7.54
C THR A 262 -5.94 -25.17 -7.25
N GLU A 263 -6.31 -26.15 -6.43
CA GLU A 263 -7.69 -26.37 -5.99
C GLU A 263 -8.24 -25.19 -5.18
N ILE A 264 -7.42 -24.63 -4.26
CA ILE A 264 -7.79 -23.42 -3.52
C ILE A 264 -7.98 -22.23 -4.48
N ALA A 265 -7.10 -22.09 -5.47
CA ALA A 265 -7.18 -20.99 -6.44
C ALA A 265 -8.35 -21.14 -7.44
N ALA A 266 -8.86 -22.38 -7.62
CA ALA A 266 -10.01 -22.69 -8.49
C ALA A 266 -11.37 -22.53 -7.79
N ARG A 267 -11.39 -22.08 -6.52
CA ARG A 267 -12.61 -21.80 -5.75
C ARG A 267 -13.53 -20.78 -6.42
N ASP A 268 -14.79 -20.74 -5.99
CA ASP A 268 -15.65 -19.60 -6.30
C ASP A 268 -15.20 -18.37 -5.51
N GLY A 269 -15.29 -17.19 -6.13
CA GLY A 269 -14.86 -15.94 -5.52
C GLY A 269 -13.37 -15.63 -5.75
N ARG A 270 -12.91 -14.59 -5.08
CA ARG A 270 -11.54 -14.08 -5.24
C ARG A 270 -10.63 -14.58 -4.12
N VAL A 271 -9.37 -14.86 -4.46
CA VAL A 271 -8.34 -15.25 -3.49
C VAL A 271 -7.03 -14.52 -3.74
N LEU A 272 -6.37 -14.11 -2.67
CA LEU A 272 -5.02 -13.54 -2.69
C LEU A 272 -4.02 -14.58 -2.16
N LEU A 273 -3.03 -14.90 -2.99
CA LEU A 273 -2.02 -15.92 -2.73
C LEU A 273 -0.65 -15.25 -2.55
N PHE A 274 -0.03 -15.46 -1.39
CA PHE A 274 1.28 -14.87 -1.07
C PHE A 274 2.42 -15.85 -1.29
N LEU A 275 3.45 -15.38 -2.00
CA LEU A 275 4.75 -16.05 -2.13
C LEU A 275 5.88 -15.05 -1.87
N ASP A 276 7.05 -15.56 -1.47
CA ASP A 276 8.18 -14.71 -1.09
C ASP A 276 8.95 -14.16 -2.30
N THR A 277 8.99 -14.90 -3.42
CA THR A 277 9.82 -14.56 -4.56
C THR A 277 9.03 -14.18 -5.81
N LYS A 278 9.54 -13.21 -6.58
CA LYS A 278 8.97 -12.82 -7.89
C LYS A 278 8.90 -14.00 -8.86
N HIS A 279 9.94 -14.85 -8.84
CA HIS A 279 10.01 -16.03 -9.68
C HIS A 279 8.93 -17.06 -9.31
N GLY A 280 8.75 -17.32 -8.02
CA GLY A 280 7.68 -18.19 -7.50
C GLY A 280 6.29 -17.68 -7.89
N VAL A 281 6.05 -16.36 -7.78
CA VAL A 281 4.80 -15.72 -8.21
C VAL A 281 4.54 -15.95 -9.70
N ASP A 282 5.53 -15.70 -10.56
CA ASP A 282 5.37 -15.92 -12.00
C ASP A 282 5.20 -17.41 -12.35
N GLN A 283 5.92 -18.30 -11.66
CA GLN A 283 5.82 -19.76 -11.86
C GLN A 283 4.45 -20.29 -11.44
N LEU A 284 3.98 -19.94 -10.24
CA LEU A 284 2.66 -20.35 -9.77
C LEU A 284 1.55 -19.78 -10.67
N THR A 285 1.64 -18.54 -11.06
CA THR A 285 0.64 -17.92 -11.97
C THR A 285 0.54 -18.67 -13.28
N ARG A 286 1.68 -19.05 -13.90
CA ARG A 286 1.68 -19.85 -15.13
C ARG A 286 1.05 -21.23 -14.92
N HIS A 287 1.37 -21.89 -13.81
CA HIS A 287 0.82 -23.19 -13.45
C HIS A 287 -0.71 -23.12 -13.27
N LEU A 288 -1.20 -22.13 -12.52
CA LEU A 288 -2.64 -21.91 -12.30
C LEU A 288 -3.38 -21.67 -13.63
N ARG A 289 -2.82 -20.83 -14.52
CA ARG A 289 -3.43 -20.58 -15.84
C ARG A 289 -3.44 -21.82 -16.72
N ALA A 290 -2.37 -22.60 -16.71
CA ALA A 290 -2.32 -23.88 -17.43
C ALA A 290 -3.36 -24.90 -16.92
N SER A 291 -3.72 -24.81 -15.64
CA SER A 291 -4.77 -25.61 -15.00
C SER A 291 -6.19 -25.04 -15.18
N GLY A 292 -6.33 -23.87 -15.86
CA GLY A 292 -7.63 -23.25 -16.15
C GLY A 292 -8.16 -22.30 -15.08
N VAL A 293 -7.28 -21.79 -14.20
CA VAL A 293 -7.61 -20.77 -13.20
C VAL A 293 -7.29 -19.38 -13.73
N ALA A 294 -8.21 -18.43 -13.59
CA ALA A 294 -8.02 -17.03 -13.98
C ALA A 294 -7.07 -16.31 -13.00
N ALA A 295 -5.77 -16.60 -13.12
CA ALA A 295 -4.72 -16.09 -12.25
C ALA A 295 -3.91 -14.96 -12.89
N ALA A 296 -3.44 -14.01 -12.06
CA ALA A 296 -2.51 -12.96 -12.47
C ALA A 296 -1.43 -12.71 -11.42
N ALA A 297 -0.23 -12.31 -11.88
CA ALA A 297 0.93 -12.04 -11.05
C ALA A 297 1.03 -10.56 -10.66
N LEU A 298 1.35 -10.30 -9.39
CA LEU A 298 1.60 -8.95 -8.87
C LEU A 298 2.91 -8.91 -8.05
N HIS A 299 3.95 -8.29 -8.60
CA HIS A 299 5.24 -8.10 -7.91
C HIS A 299 5.99 -6.90 -8.49
N SER A 300 7.06 -6.46 -7.82
CA SER A 300 7.84 -5.27 -8.19
C SER A 300 8.53 -5.35 -9.57
N GLY A 301 8.64 -6.55 -10.17
CA GLY A 301 9.14 -6.74 -11.54
C GLY A 301 8.14 -6.38 -12.64
N LYS A 302 6.85 -6.17 -12.31
CA LYS A 302 5.84 -5.70 -13.26
C LYS A 302 5.88 -4.18 -13.38
N SER A 303 5.68 -3.67 -14.60
CA SER A 303 5.55 -2.22 -14.82
C SER A 303 4.30 -1.67 -14.15
N GLN A 304 4.28 -0.36 -13.83
CA GLN A 304 3.12 0.25 -13.17
C GLN A 304 1.82 0.08 -13.99
N PRO A 305 1.80 0.28 -15.31
CA PRO A 305 0.60 0.01 -16.10
C PRO A 305 0.11 -1.44 -16.02
N GLN A 306 1.04 -2.41 -15.97
CA GLN A 306 0.68 -3.83 -15.79
C GLN A 306 0.04 -4.06 -14.42
N ARG A 307 0.62 -3.50 -13.35
CA ARG A 307 0.09 -3.62 -11.98
C ARG A 307 -1.30 -3.02 -11.87
N THR A 308 -1.50 -1.79 -12.35
CA THR A 308 -2.81 -1.12 -12.36
C THR A 308 -3.86 -1.96 -13.11
N ARG A 309 -3.50 -2.48 -14.30
CA ARG A 309 -4.40 -3.34 -15.07
C ARG A 309 -4.74 -4.64 -14.34
N THR A 310 -3.75 -5.32 -13.76
CA THR A 310 -3.95 -6.56 -12.99
C THR A 310 -4.90 -6.33 -11.82
N LEU A 311 -4.72 -5.24 -11.09
CA LEU A 311 -5.59 -4.89 -9.96
C LEU A 311 -7.02 -4.57 -10.41
N ALA A 312 -7.19 -3.81 -11.50
CA ALA A 312 -8.50 -3.55 -12.06
C ALA A 312 -9.21 -4.86 -12.49
N GLN A 313 -8.49 -5.78 -13.13
CA GLN A 313 -9.01 -7.10 -13.52
C GLN A 313 -9.37 -7.97 -12.31
N PHE A 314 -8.63 -7.86 -11.22
CA PHE A 314 -8.93 -8.57 -9.99
C PHE A 314 -10.13 -7.95 -9.25
N LYS A 315 -10.24 -6.63 -9.21
CA LYS A 315 -11.38 -5.92 -8.61
C LYS A 315 -12.70 -6.24 -9.31
N ASN A 316 -12.71 -6.32 -10.64
CA ASN A 316 -13.91 -6.61 -11.43
C ASN A 316 -14.18 -8.10 -11.68
N GLY A 317 -13.40 -9.00 -11.04
CA GLY A 317 -13.61 -10.45 -11.10
C GLY A 317 -13.14 -11.15 -12.38
N GLN A 318 -12.49 -10.46 -13.32
CA GLN A 318 -11.88 -11.08 -14.51
C GLN A 318 -10.67 -11.95 -14.16
N VAL A 319 -10.01 -11.63 -13.06
CA VAL A 319 -8.98 -12.41 -12.39
C VAL A 319 -9.55 -12.82 -11.03
N THR A 320 -9.59 -14.12 -10.74
CA THR A 320 -10.10 -14.65 -9.46
C THR A 320 -8.98 -14.99 -8.48
N ALA A 321 -7.79 -15.34 -8.97
CA ALA A 321 -6.61 -15.64 -8.16
C ALA A 321 -5.50 -14.62 -8.40
N LEU A 322 -5.25 -13.76 -7.41
CA LEU A 322 -4.12 -12.82 -7.45
C LEU A 322 -2.92 -13.42 -6.73
N VAL A 323 -1.84 -13.68 -7.44
CA VAL A 323 -0.59 -14.22 -6.89
C VAL A 323 0.39 -13.07 -6.68
N ALA A 324 0.82 -12.82 -5.45
CA ALA A 324 1.58 -11.62 -5.12
C ALA A 324 2.76 -11.89 -4.18
N THR A 325 3.79 -11.02 -4.28
CA THR A 325 4.80 -10.89 -3.22
C THR A 325 4.28 -9.96 -2.13
N ASN A 326 4.75 -10.13 -0.90
CA ASN A 326 4.38 -9.33 0.26
C ASN A 326 4.45 -7.81 -0.02
N VAL A 327 5.61 -7.32 -0.46
CA VAL A 327 5.81 -5.89 -0.78
C VAL A 327 4.82 -5.36 -1.84
N ALA A 328 4.45 -6.18 -2.81
CA ALA A 328 3.55 -5.75 -3.88
C ALA A 328 2.07 -5.75 -3.48
N ALA A 329 1.71 -6.56 -2.50
CA ALA A 329 0.34 -6.63 -1.97
C ALA A 329 0.12 -5.68 -0.78
N ARG A 330 1.19 -5.07 -0.23
CA ARG A 330 1.07 -4.03 0.78
C ARG A 330 0.31 -2.82 0.20
N GLY A 331 -0.55 -2.21 1.00
CA GLY A 331 -1.38 -1.08 0.57
C GLY A 331 -2.47 -1.41 -0.46
N LEU A 332 -2.69 -2.69 -0.79
CA LEU A 332 -3.82 -3.07 -1.64
C LEU A 332 -5.13 -2.99 -0.87
N HIS A 333 -6.00 -2.10 -1.30
CA HIS A 333 -7.41 -2.14 -0.94
C HIS A 333 -8.15 -2.98 -1.97
N VAL A 334 -8.34 -4.24 -1.65
CA VAL A 334 -9.26 -5.11 -2.36
C VAL A 334 -10.34 -5.46 -1.38
N ASP A 335 -11.52 -4.92 -1.62
CA ASP A 335 -12.69 -5.20 -0.81
C ASP A 335 -13.22 -6.60 -1.18
N ASP A 336 -13.97 -7.22 -0.26
CA ASP A 336 -14.62 -8.51 -0.46
C ASP A 336 -13.66 -9.71 -0.69
N LEU A 337 -12.47 -9.68 -0.09
CA LEU A 337 -11.66 -10.89 0.02
C LEU A 337 -12.06 -11.66 1.27
N ASP A 338 -12.65 -12.82 1.07
CA ASP A 338 -13.01 -13.76 2.14
C ASP A 338 -11.88 -14.75 2.45
N LEU A 339 -10.91 -14.92 1.52
CA LEU A 339 -9.78 -15.85 1.69
C LEU A 339 -8.44 -15.23 1.29
N VAL A 340 -7.48 -15.34 2.21
CA VAL A 340 -6.05 -15.07 1.99
C VAL A 340 -5.25 -16.35 2.22
N VAL A 341 -4.31 -16.65 1.34
CA VAL A 341 -3.47 -17.85 1.42
C VAL A 341 -1.99 -17.46 1.44
N ASN A 342 -1.31 -17.79 2.52
CA ASN A 342 0.14 -17.80 2.57
C ASN A 342 0.64 -19.11 1.95
N VAL A 343 0.92 -19.10 0.65
CA VAL A 343 1.54 -20.25 -0.02
C VAL A 343 2.94 -20.47 0.54
N ASP A 344 3.73 -19.39 0.67
CA ASP A 344 4.94 -19.37 1.50
C ASP A 344 4.59 -18.76 2.86
N PRO A 345 4.86 -19.46 4.01
CA PRO A 345 4.63 -18.92 5.33
C PRO A 345 5.35 -17.59 5.55
N ALA A 346 4.73 -16.66 6.27
CA ALA A 346 5.40 -15.44 6.71
C ALA A 346 6.56 -15.77 7.64
N THR A 347 7.65 -15.01 7.54
CA THR A 347 8.87 -15.21 8.33
C THR A 347 8.90 -14.34 9.60
N ASP A 348 8.00 -13.38 9.72
CA ASP A 348 7.87 -12.51 10.89
C ASP A 348 6.40 -12.21 11.22
N PRO A 349 6.10 -11.86 12.50
CA PRO A 349 4.74 -11.61 12.98
C PRO A 349 4.04 -10.45 12.28
N LYS A 350 4.76 -9.36 11.98
CA LYS A 350 4.18 -8.17 11.32
C LYS A 350 3.75 -8.50 9.89
N ASP A 351 4.60 -9.20 9.13
CA ASP A 351 4.27 -9.64 7.79
C ASP A 351 3.03 -10.54 7.80
N TYR A 352 2.93 -11.46 8.78
CA TYR A 352 1.75 -12.29 8.94
C TYR A 352 0.47 -11.45 9.14
N LEU A 353 0.50 -10.49 10.06
CA LEU A 353 -0.65 -9.63 10.35
C LEU A 353 -1.00 -8.73 9.16
N HIS A 354 -0.01 -8.21 8.43
CA HIS A 354 -0.24 -7.41 7.22
C HIS A 354 -0.87 -8.21 6.08
N ARG A 355 -0.50 -9.50 5.92
CA ARG A 355 -1.13 -10.41 4.97
C ARG A 355 -2.56 -10.74 5.42
N ALA A 356 -2.75 -11.07 6.69
CA ALA A 356 -4.05 -11.38 7.28
C ALA A 356 -5.03 -10.19 7.14
N GLY A 357 -4.57 -8.96 7.34
CA GLY A 357 -5.37 -7.75 7.18
C GLY A 357 -5.83 -7.44 5.75
N ARG A 358 -5.58 -8.33 4.77
CA ARG A 358 -6.16 -8.23 3.42
C ARG A 358 -7.55 -8.86 3.34
N THR A 359 -8.00 -9.57 4.36
CA THR A 359 -9.37 -10.09 4.50
C THR A 359 -10.07 -9.49 5.71
N ALA A 360 -11.30 -9.85 5.98
CA ALA A 360 -12.12 -9.42 7.11
C ALA A 360 -12.23 -7.89 7.25
N ARG A 361 -12.60 -7.20 6.18
CA ARG A 361 -12.79 -5.75 6.15
C ARG A 361 -14.26 -5.36 6.25
N ALA A 362 -14.51 -4.14 6.68
CA ALA A 362 -15.86 -3.57 6.79
C ALA A 362 -16.86 -4.42 7.60
N GLY A 363 -16.38 -5.05 8.70
CA GLY A 363 -17.24 -5.85 9.57
C GLY A 363 -17.57 -7.26 9.06
N ARG A 364 -16.97 -7.70 7.96
CA ARG A 364 -17.15 -9.07 7.43
C ARG A 364 -16.16 -10.04 8.08
N SER A 365 -16.51 -11.32 8.15
CA SER A 365 -15.58 -12.39 8.51
C SER A 365 -14.64 -12.72 7.37
N GLY A 366 -13.46 -13.29 7.68
CA GLY A 366 -12.49 -13.70 6.69
C GLY A 366 -11.67 -14.88 7.15
N THR A 367 -11.06 -15.59 6.20
CA THR A 367 -10.23 -16.75 6.46
C THR A 367 -8.81 -16.51 5.98
N VAL A 368 -7.83 -16.84 6.83
CA VAL A 368 -6.40 -16.86 6.49
C VAL A 368 -5.89 -18.27 6.58
N VAL A 369 -5.35 -18.77 5.49
CA VAL A 369 -4.76 -20.11 5.39
C VAL A 369 -3.26 -19.98 5.18
N THR A 370 -2.47 -20.73 5.96
CA THR A 370 -1.04 -20.87 5.75
C THR A 370 -0.69 -22.31 5.40
N LEU A 371 -0.13 -22.51 4.20
CA LEU A 371 0.34 -23.81 3.76
C LEU A 371 1.74 -24.07 4.31
N VAL A 372 1.93 -25.15 5.03
CA VAL A 372 3.21 -25.51 5.62
C VAL A 372 3.63 -26.91 5.22
N LEU A 373 4.90 -27.09 4.92
CA LEU A 373 5.53 -28.41 4.87
C LEU A 373 5.83 -28.89 6.28
N SER A 374 5.91 -30.21 6.49
CA SER A 374 6.14 -30.78 7.83
C SER A 374 7.34 -30.18 8.56
N GLY A 375 8.42 -29.84 7.84
CA GLY A 375 9.61 -29.20 8.40
C GLY A 375 9.45 -27.73 8.81
N GLN A 376 8.47 -27.02 8.24
CA GLN A 376 8.21 -25.59 8.48
C GLN A 376 7.27 -25.34 9.67
N ARG A 377 6.61 -26.39 10.17
CA ARG A 377 5.52 -26.26 11.15
C ARG A 377 5.95 -25.54 12.43
N ARG A 378 7.13 -25.86 12.98
CA ARG A 378 7.61 -25.28 14.24
C ARG A 378 7.86 -23.77 14.12
N GLU A 379 8.54 -23.36 13.07
CA GLU A 379 8.85 -21.96 12.79
C GLU A 379 7.57 -21.14 12.56
N THR A 380 6.67 -21.65 11.72
CA THR A 380 5.37 -21.01 11.47
C THR A 380 4.54 -20.87 12.76
N SER A 381 4.53 -21.89 13.61
CA SER A 381 3.81 -21.83 14.89
C SER A 381 4.37 -20.78 15.81
N GLN A 382 5.70 -20.58 15.82
CA GLN A 382 6.35 -19.52 16.61
C GLN A 382 5.96 -18.13 16.09
N VAL A 383 6.05 -17.90 14.77
CA VAL A 383 5.63 -16.61 14.15
C VAL A 383 4.18 -16.26 14.49
N MET A 384 3.27 -17.26 14.46
CA MET A 384 1.87 -17.02 14.80
C MET A 384 1.65 -16.76 16.29
N ALA A 385 2.38 -17.45 17.17
CA ALA A 385 2.34 -17.20 18.61
C ALA A 385 2.85 -15.79 18.94
N ASP A 386 3.94 -15.36 18.31
CA ASP A 386 4.49 -14.01 18.46
C ASP A 386 3.56 -12.92 17.87
N ALA A 387 2.66 -13.30 16.97
CA ALA A 387 1.59 -12.44 16.44
C ALA A 387 0.30 -12.49 17.26
N ASP A 388 0.27 -13.20 18.40
CA ASP A 388 -0.92 -13.43 19.25
C ASP A 388 -2.06 -14.11 18.46
N VAL A 389 -1.72 -15.08 17.61
CA VAL A 389 -2.67 -15.83 16.77
C VAL A 389 -2.65 -17.31 17.11
N ALA A 390 -3.82 -17.87 17.44
CA ALA A 390 -4.04 -19.29 17.68
C ALA A 390 -4.72 -19.94 16.46
N PRO A 391 -3.96 -20.57 15.52
CA PRO A 391 -4.56 -21.16 14.33
C PRO A 391 -5.15 -22.54 14.57
N LYS A 392 -6.17 -22.90 13.79
CA LYS A 392 -6.63 -24.30 13.67
C LYS A 392 -5.66 -25.05 12.74
N VAL A 393 -5.09 -26.17 13.21
CA VAL A 393 -4.11 -26.95 12.45
C VAL A 393 -4.76 -28.22 11.88
N SER A 394 -4.72 -28.38 10.55
CA SER A 394 -5.23 -29.55 9.85
C SER A 394 -4.16 -30.14 8.90
N ARG A 395 -4.17 -31.44 8.68
CA ARG A 395 -3.41 -32.07 7.58
C ARG A 395 -4.36 -32.26 6.42
N VAL A 396 -3.91 -31.87 5.22
CA VAL A 396 -4.76 -31.96 4.03
C VAL A 396 -3.97 -32.47 2.82
N ARG A 397 -4.70 -33.13 1.92
CA ARG A 397 -4.24 -33.51 0.58
C ARG A 397 -5.18 -32.96 -0.48
N SER A 398 -4.73 -33.00 -1.72
CA SER A 398 -5.55 -32.70 -2.89
C SER A 398 -6.79 -33.58 -2.93
N GLY A 399 -7.97 -33.01 -3.20
CA GLY A 399 -9.26 -33.70 -3.29
C GLY A 399 -9.93 -34.01 -1.95
N GLU A 400 -9.33 -33.69 -0.81
CA GLU A 400 -9.96 -33.94 0.49
C GLU A 400 -11.09 -32.97 0.83
N ALA A 401 -12.18 -33.46 1.41
CA ALA A 401 -13.35 -32.70 1.81
C ALA A 401 -12.98 -31.57 2.82
N GLU A 402 -12.01 -31.83 3.71
CA GLU A 402 -11.55 -30.84 4.70
C GLU A 402 -10.92 -29.63 4.03
N LEU A 403 -10.14 -29.80 2.95
CA LEU A 403 -9.60 -28.70 2.16
C LEU A 403 -10.71 -27.84 1.57
N SER A 404 -11.73 -28.47 0.98
CA SER A 404 -12.89 -27.75 0.42
C SER A 404 -13.70 -27.04 1.50
N ARG A 405 -13.88 -27.67 2.65
CA ARG A 405 -14.62 -27.10 3.79
C ARG A 405 -13.96 -25.80 4.31
N ILE A 406 -12.62 -25.79 4.43
CA ILE A 406 -11.89 -24.63 4.97
C ILE A 406 -11.75 -23.52 3.94
N THR A 407 -11.47 -23.87 2.68
CA THR A 407 -11.03 -22.91 1.67
C THR A 407 -12.02 -22.67 0.53
N GLY A 408 -13.06 -23.49 0.42
CA GLY A 408 -13.91 -23.53 -0.75
C GLY A 408 -13.23 -24.14 -1.98
N ALA A 409 -12.13 -24.87 -1.80
CA ALA A 409 -11.34 -25.47 -2.88
C ALA A 409 -12.21 -26.33 -3.81
N LYS A 410 -11.93 -26.24 -5.11
CA LYS A 410 -12.60 -26.99 -6.17
C LYS A 410 -11.58 -27.54 -7.16
N ALA A 411 -11.97 -28.60 -7.86
CA ALA A 411 -11.18 -29.09 -8.98
C ALA A 411 -11.06 -27.99 -10.07
N PRO A 412 -9.84 -27.71 -10.58
CA PRO A 412 -9.66 -26.76 -11.67
C PRO A 412 -10.31 -27.28 -12.95
N SER A 413 -10.65 -26.39 -13.88
CA SER A 413 -11.32 -26.78 -15.15
C SER A 413 -10.44 -27.67 -16.06
N GLY A 414 -9.13 -27.70 -15.83
CA GLY A 414 -8.16 -28.40 -16.67
C GLY A 414 -7.99 -27.86 -18.08
N LYS A 415 -8.73 -26.80 -18.44
CA LYS A 415 -8.63 -26.15 -19.76
C LYS A 415 -7.68 -24.96 -19.65
N PRO A 416 -6.48 -25.00 -20.27
CA PRO A 416 -5.54 -23.92 -20.21
C PRO A 416 -6.17 -22.58 -20.67
N LEU A 417 -5.95 -21.54 -19.91
CA LEU A 417 -6.31 -20.17 -20.31
C LEU A 417 -5.18 -19.60 -21.15
N ASP A 418 -5.31 -19.67 -22.47
CA ASP A 418 -4.38 -19.12 -23.43
C ASP A 418 -4.32 -17.59 -23.32
N GLY A 419 -3.09 -17.05 -23.30
CA GLY A 419 -2.84 -15.63 -23.31
C GLY A 419 -3.17 -14.95 -21.97
N GLY A 420 -2.13 -14.64 -21.19
CA GLY A 420 -2.24 -13.53 -20.23
C GLY A 420 -2.73 -12.28 -20.97
N PRO A 421 -3.26 -11.24 -20.28
CA PRO A 421 -3.75 -10.04 -20.94
C PRO A 421 -2.73 -9.59 -21.95
N ALA A 422 -3.11 -9.57 -23.24
CA ALA A 422 -2.22 -9.27 -24.34
C ALA A 422 -1.50 -7.96 -24.03
N VAL A 423 -0.20 -8.03 -23.80
CA VAL A 423 0.64 -6.83 -23.77
C VAL A 423 0.55 -6.26 -25.17
N PRO A 424 0.01 -5.05 -25.38
CA PRO A 424 0.09 -4.41 -26.69
C PRO A 424 1.58 -4.32 -27.00
N ARG A 425 2.05 -5.03 -28.04
CA ARG A 425 3.41 -4.84 -28.53
C ARG A 425 3.56 -3.36 -28.84
N PRO A 426 4.61 -2.68 -28.37
CA PRO A 426 4.87 -1.31 -28.77
C PRO A 426 4.87 -1.29 -30.30
N LYS A 427 3.98 -0.47 -30.89
CA LYS A 427 4.01 -0.21 -32.32
C LYS A 427 5.38 0.37 -32.62
N ASN A 428 6.22 -0.42 -33.31
CA ASN A 428 7.50 0.02 -33.82
C ASN A 428 7.21 1.18 -34.79
N HIS A 429 7.46 2.40 -34.36
CA HIS A 429 7.39 3.60 -35.21
C HIS A 429 8.60 3.74 -36.15
N ASN A 430 9.17 2.63 -36.60
CA ASN A 430 10.17 2.58 -37.68
C ASN A 430 9.57 1.87 -38.89
N ALA A 431 8.46 2.38 -39.43
CA ALA A 431 8.07 2.13 -40.80
C ALA A 431 8.74 3.21 -41.66
N PRO A 432 9.53 2.86 -42.69
CA PRO A 432 10.10 3.85 -43.60
C PRO A 432 8.96 4.56 -44.35
N PHE A 433 9.01 5.88 -44.33
CA PHE A 433 8.14 6.77 -45.10
C PHE A 433 8.19 6.37 -46.59
N ARG A 434 7.17 5.70 -47.09
CA ARG A 434 6.99 5.55 -48.54
C ARG A 434 6.42 6.87 -49.08
N GLY A 435 7.30 7.66 -49.69
CA GLY A 435 6.93 8.83 -50.44
C GLY A 435 6.02 8.43 -51.63
N LEU A 436 4.97 9.18 -51.80
CA LEU A 436 4.06 9.17 -52.96
C LEU A 436 4.84 9.56 -54.22
N GLY A 437 4.62 8.79 -55.24
CA GLY A 437 5.33 8.88 -56.51
C GLY A 437 5.08 10.15 -57.31
N SER A 438 6.06 10.50 -58.11
CA SER A 438 5.97 11.29 -59.32
C SER A 438 6.72 10.61 -60.44
N THR A 439 6.08 10.60 -61.56
CA THR A 439 6.33 9.96 -62.82
C THR A 439 7.56 10.47 -63.58
N LYS A 440 8.20 9.51 -64.30
CA LYS A 440 8.81 9.61 -65.65
C LYS A 440 10.21 10.20 -65.86
N ASP A 441 10.98 9.39 -66.52
CA ASP A 441 11.80 9.45 -67.69
C ASP A 441 13.35 9.43 -67.53
N ALA A 442 13.88 8.33 -68.05
CA ALA A 442 14.97 8.17 -69.03
C ALA A 442 16.46 8.44 -68.69
N LYS A 443 17.20 7.37 -68.93
CA LYS A 443 18.54 7.29 -69.58
C LYS A 443 19.81 7.74 -68.83
N GLY A 444 20.68 6.76 -68.67
CA GLY A 444 22.07 6.85 -69.16
C GLY A 444 23.18 7.06 -68.14
N GLY A 445 24.10 6.13 -68.06
CA GLY A 445 25.56 6.46 -67.98
C GLY A 445 26.28 6.13 -66.66
N SER A 446 26.96 5.00 -66.75
CA SER A 446 28.35 4.74 -66.33
C SER A 446 29.00 5.43 -65.11
N GLY A 447 29.63 4.61 -64.30
CA GLY A 447 30.99 4.85 -63.85
C GLY A 447 31.20 5.42 -62.45
N GLY A 448 31.99 4.72 -61.66
CA GLY A 448 32.79 5.37 -60.63
C GLY A 448 32.75 4.75 -59.21
N ARG A 449 33.66 3.86 -58.96
CA ARG A 449 34.22 3.46 -57.65
C ARG A 449 35.19 4.55 -57.16
N PRO A 450 35.79 4.44 -55.95
CA PRO A 450 35.29 4.41 -54.55
C PRO A 450 36.03 5.45 -53.68
N SER A 451 35.63 5.74 -52.46
CA SER A 451 36.59 6.16 -51.40
C SER A 451 35.97 6.06 -50.00
N ARG A 452 36.61 5.26 -49.20
CA ARG A 452 37.29 5.56 -47.93
C ARG A 452 36.50 6.32 -46.86
N LYS A 453 36.15 5.62 -45.77
CA LYS A 453 36.35 6.06 -44.37
C LYS A 453 36.28 4.86 -43.41
N SER A 454 37.44 4.23 -43.19
CA SER A 454 37.70 3.33 -42.07
C SER A 454 38.88 3.92 -41.29
N GLY A 455 38.64 4.66 -40.24
CA GLY A 455 39.74 5.32 -39.50
C GLY A 455 39.50 5.59 -38.04
N GLU A 456 38.29 5.56 -37.55
CA GLU A 456 38.02 5.96 -36.15
C GLU A 456 37.76 4.81 -35.17
N ALA A 457 37.39 3.63 -35.63
CA ALA A 457 37.14 2.48 -34.74
C ALA A 457 38.42 1.81 -34.20
N ARG A 458 39.60 2.10 -34.78
CA ARG A 458 40.87 1.47 -34.37
C ARG A 458 41.58 2.23 -33.23
N LYS A 459 41.34 3.53 -33.07
CA LYS A 459 41.94 4.36 -32.00
C LYS A 459 41.29 4.20 -30.62
N LEU A 460 40.05 3.76 -30.55
CA LEU A 460 39.38 3.53 -29.24
C LEU A 460 39.72 2.17 -28.61
N ALA A 461 40.17 1.20 -29.36
CA ALA A 461 40.57 -0.11 -28.85
C ALA A 461 41.97 -0.11 -28.21
N GLU A 462 42.89 0.73 -28.70
CA GLU A 462 44.28 0.84 -28.17
C GLU A 462 44.35 1.66 -26.88
N ALA A 463 43.45 2.64 -26.68
CA ALA A 463 43.39 3.43 -25.44
C ALA A 463 42.89 2.64 -24.24
N ARG A 464 42.09 1.59 -24.44
CA ARG A 464 41.61 0.71 -23.35
C ARG A 464 42.63 -0.34 -22.88
N LYS A 465 43.64 -0.66 -23.70
CA LYS A 465 44.69 -1.62 -23.34
C LYS A 465 45.82 -0.99 -22.52
N ALA A 466 46.07 0.32 -22.69
CA ALA A 466 47.10 1.05 -21.94
C ALA A 466 46.67 1.43 -20.50
N ALA A 467 45.36 1.50 -20.20
CA ALA A 467 44.87 1.83 -18.87
C ALA A 467 44.80 0.63 -17.90
N ARG A 468 45.01 -0.61 -18.38
CA ARG A 468 44.97 -1.84 -17.57
C ARG A 468 46.33 -2.29 -17.05
N VAL A 469 47.44 -1.67 -17.49
CA VAL A 469 48.83 -2.00 -17.08
C VAL A 469 49.34 -1.09 -15.94
N ARG A 470 48.62 -0.03 -15.57
CA ARG A 470 49.05 0.88 -14.48
C ARG A 470 48.29 0.75 -13.17
N ARG A 471 47.59 -0.37 -12.93
CA ARG A 471 46.98 -0.68 -11.60
C ARG A 471 47.31 -2.10 -11.16
N GLY A 472 48.58 -2.41 -11.11
CA GLY A 472 49.09 -3.66 -10.57
C GLY A 472 50.60 -3.45 -10.34
N GLY A 473 50.91 -2.80 -9.25
CA GLY A 473 52.20 -2.61 -8.70
C GLY A 473 52.03 -1.96 -7.34
#